data_f694388f97082478dd33d79577107a12
#
_entry.id   f694388f97082478dd33d79577107a12
#
_cell.length_a   1.000
_cell.length_b   1.000
_cell.length_c   1.000
_cell.angle_alpha   90.00
_cell.angle_beta   90.00
_cell.angle_gamma   90.00
#
_symmetry.space_group_name_H-M   'P 1'
#
loop_
_entity.id
_entity.type
_entity.pdbx_description
1 polymer ?
#
loop_
_entity_poly.entity_id
_entity_poly.type
_entity_poly.pdbx_seq_one_letter_code
_entity_poly.pdbx_strand_id
1 'polypeptide(L)'
;MMMGLMPFSIHWSAENNPASEYGRIDSGFINYCLKQHGNLKFDKFFICGPKKLSKSISKELERLGYQKENILFELFHSKVDNALKANEVKGKITAIITRDFEEFQIDVPHNMTLLDAALNQNLDVPYSCQGGVCSSCICKITNGSAKMIENNILTDLEIQDGLTLACQS
;
A
#
# COMPACT_ATOMS: atom_id res chain seq x y z
N MET A 1 35.54 -5.42 19.53
CA MET A 1 34.31 -4.83 19.03
C MET A 1 33.43 -5.98 18.55
N MET A 2 32.58 -6.53 19.42
CA MET A 2 31.67 -7.63 19.05
C MET A 2 30.57 -7.04 18.16
N MET A 3 30.56 -7.38 16.87
CA MET A 3 29.37 -7.19 16.03
C MET A 3 28.31 -8.14 16.57
N GLY A 4 27.41 -7.63 17.40
CA GLY A 4 26.24 -8.37 17.83
C GLY A 4 25.38 -8.68 16.59
N LEU A 5 25.05 -9.94 16.39
CA LEU A 5 24.02 -10.33 15.43
C LEU A 5 22.76 -9.54 15.78
N MET A 6 22.27 -8.75 14.81
CA MET A 6 20.97 -8.11 14.97
C MET A 6 19.92 -9.22 15.11
N PRO A 7 19.15 -9.26 16.19
CA PRO A 7 18.06 -10.20 16.30
C PRO A 7 17.03 -9.85 15.21
N PHE A 8 16.67 -10.84 14.42
CA PHE A 8 15.65 -10.64 13.41
C PHE A 8 14.50 -11.62 13.66
N SER A 9 13.30 -11.18 13.41
CA SER A 9 12.08 -11.96 13.55
C SER A 9 11.31 -11.94 12.23
N ILE A 10 10.85 -13.11 11.79
CA ILE A 10 9.99 -13.24 10.62
C ILE A 10 8.56 -13.33 11.10
N HIS A 11 7.68 -12.58 10.46
CA HIS A 11 6.27 -12.58 10.75
C HIS A 11 5.45 -12.88 9.49
N TRP A 12 4.59 -13.89 9.56
CA TRP A 12 3.70 -14.31 8.49
C TRP A 12 2.26 -13.96 8.82
N SER A 13 1.60 -13.16 7.99
CA SER A 13 0.23 -12.71 8.24
C SER A 13 -0.84 -13.70 7.79
N ALA A 14 -0.51 -14.63 6.91
CA ALA A 14 -1.45 -15.55 6.29
C ALA A 14 -1.16 -17.02 6.58
N GLU A 15 0.01 -17.35 7.11
CA GLU A 15 0.45 -18.73 7.31
C GLU A 15 1.01 -18.92 8.72
N ASN A 16 0.53 -19.93 9.44
CA ASN A 16 1.04 -20.28 10.76
C ASN A 16 2.25 -21.20 10.63
N ASN A 17 3.44 -20.62 10.79
CA ASN A 17 4.70 -21.35 10.77
C ASN A 17 5.32 -21.35 12.17
N PRO A 18 5.66 -22.52 12.76
CA PRO A 18 6.24 -22.60 14.11
C PRO A 18 7.56 -21.83 14.31
N ALA A 19 8.27 -21.53 13.21
CA ALA A 19 9.53 -20.77 13.24
C ALA A 19 9.34 -19.25 13.09
N SER A 20 8.10 -18.77 13.05
CA SER A 20 7.79 -17.36 12.84
C SER A 20 6.60 -16.91 13.67
N GLU A 21 6.49 -15.61 13.87
CA GLU A 21 5.30 -15.02 14.47
C GLU A 21 4.15 -15.02 13.45
N TYR A 22 2.92 -15.23 13.92
CA TYR A 22 1.73 -15.31 13.07
C TYR A 22 0.72 -14.21 13.39
N GLY A 23 0.06 -13.72 12.36
CA GLY A 23 -1.02 -12.75 12.45
C GLY A 23 -0.73 -11.43 11.73
N ARG A 24 -1.51 -10.41 12.00
CA ARG A 24 -1.30 -9.08 11.43
C ARG A 24 -0.35 -8.27 12.31
N ILE A 25 0.51 -7.47 11.66
CA ILE A 25 1.32 -6.48 12.37
C ILE A 25 0.40 -5.34 12.81
N ASP A 26 0.09 -5.31 14.08
CA ASP A 26 -0.73 -4.30 14.75
C ASP A 26 0.01 -3.72 15.99
N SER A 27 -0.68 -2.90 16.76
CA SER A 27 -0.12 -2.33 17.99
C SER A 27 0.25 -3.40 19.04
N GLY A 28 -0.51 -4.48 19.10
CA GLY A 28 -0.22 -5.60 20.00
C GLY A 28 1.09 -6.28 19.63
N PHE A 29 1.29 -6.55 18.34
CA PHE A 29 2.51 -7.14 17.82
C PHE A 29 3.73 -6.24 18.04
N ILE A 30 3.62 -4.93 17.81
CA ILE A 30 4.70 -3.98 18.09
C ILE A 30 5.10 -4.00 19.58
N ASN A 31 4.12 -3.97 20.46
CA ASN A 31 4.38 -4.07 21.91
C ASN A 31 5.06 -5.38 22.29
N TYR A 32 4.63 -6.49 21.70
CA TYR A 32 5.25 -7.80 21.90
C TYR A 32 6.72 -7.78 21.43
N CYS A 33 7.01 -7.35 20.22
CA CYS A 33 8.38 -7.27 19.69
C CYS A 33 9.29 -6.40 20.56
N LEU A 34 8.82 -5.22 20.97
CA LEU A 34 9.60 -4.33 21.82
C LEU A 34 9.87 -4.96 23.21
N LYS A 35 8.92 -5.71 23.78
CA LYS A 35 9.09 -6.42 25.05
C LYS A 35 10.10 -7.57 24.93
N GLN A 36 10.10 -8.31 23.84
CA GLN A 36 11.09 -9.38 23.58
C GLN A 36 12.52 -8.83 23.56
N HIS A 37 12.66 -7.58 23.16
CA HIS A 37 13.95 -6.87 23.12
C HIS A 37 14.11 -5.84 24.26
N GLY A 38 13.44 -6.04 25.38
CA GLY A 38 13.12 -5.10 26.45
C GLY A 38 14.26 -4.29 27.09
N ASN A 39 15.52 -4.61 26.82
CA ASN A 39 16.68 -3.83 27.25
C ASN A 39 17.38 -3.09 26.10
N LEU A 40 16.89 -3.22 24.87
CA LEU A 40 17.46 -2.52 23.72
C LEU A 40 16.74 -1.18 23.53
N LYS A 41 17.52 -0.11 23.43
CA LYS A 41 17.02 1.17 22.91
C LYS A 41 17.15 1.15 21.40
N PHE A 42 16.05 1.34 20.72
CA PHE A 42 16.03 1.50 19.27
C PHE A 42 16.21 2.97 18.93
N ASP A 43 17.23 3.27 18.12
CA ASP A 43 17.51 4.64 17.68
C ASP A 43 16.61 5.05 16.53
N LYS A 44 16.25 4.11 15.65
CA LYS A 44 15.42 4.36 14.46
C LYS A 44 14.52 3.19 14.13
N PHE A 45 13.36 3.51 13.58
CA PHE A 45 12.40 2.57 13.03
C PHE A 45 12.23 2.83 11.54
N PHE A 46 12.34 1.79 10.74
CA PHE A 46 12.08 1.86 9.30
C PHE A 46 10.80 1.08 9.03
N ILE A 47 9.78 1.77 8.54
CA ILE A 47 8.47 1.21 8.28
C ILE A 47 8.22 1.25 6.79
N CYS A 48 8.01 0.07 6.19
CA CYS A 48 7.66 -0.09 4.79
C CYS A 48 6.34 -0.86 4.72
N GLY A 49 5.36 -0.35 3.99
CA GLY A 49 4.08 -1.02 3.84
C GLY A 49 2.90 -0.09 3.55
N PRO A 50 1.68 -0.64 3.49
CA PRO A 50 0.47 0.12 3.21
C PRO A 50 0.27 1.28 4.19
N LYS A 51 -0.27 2.39 3.71
CA LYS A 51 -0.48 3.64 4.47
C LYS A 51 -1.21 3.44 5.81
N LYS A 52 -2.22 2.55 5.85
CA LYS A 52 -2.96 2.24 7.09
C LYS A 52 -2.04 1.59 8.13
N LEU A 53 -1.20 0.65 7.70
CA LEU A 53 -0.22 -0.03 8.55
C LEU A 53 0.81 0.98 9.09
N SER A 54 1.44 1.74 8.20
CA SER A 54 2.45 2.74 8.56
C SER A 54 1.92 3.74 9.58
N LYS A 55 0.69 4.25 9.38
CA LYS A 55 0.03 5.16 10.33
C LYS A 55 -0.25 4.51 11.69
N SER A 56 -0.69 3.25 11.70
CA SER A 56 -1.00 2.54 12.95
C SER A 56 0.26 2.32 13.77
N ILE A 57 1.33 1.85 13.12
CA ILE A 57 2.63 1.59 13.77
C ILE A 57 3.24 2.90 14.29
N SER A 58 3.23 3.97 13.48
CA SER A 58 3.77 5.27 13.88
C SER A 58 3.09 5.79 15.15
N LYS A 59 1.75 5.79 15.16
CA LYS A 59 1.00 6.24 16.35
C LYS A 59 1.33 5.43 17.60
N GLU A 60 1.53 4.12 17.46
CA GLU A 60 1.86 3.27 18.58
C GLU A 60 3.29 3.54 19.08
N LEU A 61 4.26 3.71 18.21
CA LEU A 61 5.63 4.06 18.57
C LEU A 61 5.70 5.44 19.26
N GLU A 62 4.97 6.44 18.74
CA GLU A 62 4.84 7.76 19.37
C GLU A 62 4.20 7.65 20.78
N ARG A 63 3.15 6.83 20.93
CA ARG A 63 2.52 6.53 22.24
C ARG A 63 3.49 5.91 23.23
N LEU A 64 4.44 5.11 22.73
CA LEU A 64 5.48 4.46 23.52
C LEU A 64 6.66 5.40 23.82
N GLY A 65 6.62 6.64 23.37
CA GLY A 65 7.60 7.69 23.69
C GLY A 65 8.75 7.83 22.70
N TYR A 66 8.69 7.14 21.54
CA TYR A 66 9.69 7.33 20.48
C TYR A 66 9.45 8.63 19.73
N GLN A 67 10.55 9.33 19.41
CA GLN A 67 10.51 10.60 18.69
C GLN A 67 10.11 10.37 17.23
N LYS A 68 9.26 11.23 16.70
CA LYS A 68 8.74 11.14 15.32
C LYS A 68 9.85 11.17 14.27
N GLU A 69 10.92 11.90 14.53
CA GLU A 69 12.11 12.02 13.68
C GLU A 69 12.87 10.70 13.54
N ASN A 70 12.66 9.78 14.47
CA ASN A 70 13.28 8.45 14.47
C ASN A 70 12.38 7.38 13.82
N ILE A 71 11.17 7.74 13.40
CA ILE A 71 10.23 6.86 12.73
C ILE A 71 10.26 7.20 11.24
N LEU A 72 11.00 6.42 10.46
CA LEU A 72 11.24 6.64 9.06
C LEU A 72 10.32 5.75 8.22
N PHE A 73 9.76 6.34 7.17
CA PHE A 73 8.86 5.63 6.27
C PHE A 73 9.48 5.52 4.90
N GLU A 74 9.49 4.33 4.35
CA GLU A 74 9.52 4.17 2.92
C GLU A 74 8.06 4.23 2.43
N LEU A 75 7.69 5.40 1.99
CA LEU A 75 6.31 5.65 1.58
C LEU A 75 6.15 5.19 0.14
N PHE A 76 5.45 4.09 -0.07
CA PHE A 76 4.79 3.82 -1.34
C PHE A 76 3.63 4.82 -1.49
N HIS A 77 3.97 6.13 -1.50
CA HIS A 77 2.97 7.18 -1.63
C HIS A 77 2.92 7.60 -3.09
N SER A 78 1.79 7.34 -3.66
CA SER A 78 1.40 8.06 -4.85
C SER A 78 1.15 9.52 -4.48
N LYS A 79 1.58 10.45 -5.33
CA LYS A 79 1.12 11.85 -5.34
C LYS A 79 -0.41 11.92 -5.55
N VAL A 80 -1.05 10.77 -5.79
CA VAL A 80 -2.49 10.57 -5.95
C VAL A 80 -3.30 11.20 -4.83
N ASP A 81 -2.92 10.98 -3.56
CA ASP A 81 -3.65 11.54 -2.42
C ASP A 81 -3.75 13.07 -2.46
N ASN A 82 -2.73 13.76 -3.00
CA ASN A 82 -2.72 15.22 -3.11
C ASN A 82 -3.37 15.72 -4.40
N ALA A 83 -3.19 15.00 -5.50
CA ALA A 83 -3.77 15.37 -6.79
C ALA A 83 -5.29 15.15 -6.80
N LEU A 84 -5.79 14.07 -6.21
CA LEU A 84 -7.22 13.80 -6.11
C LEU A 84 -7.94 14.74 -5.13
N LYS A 85 -7.28 15.18 -4.06
CA LYS A 85 -7.84 16.18 -3.13
C LYS A 85 -7.92 17.58 -3.72
N ALA A 86 -7.06 17.91 -4.68
CA ALA A 86 -7.08 19.21 -5.36
C ALA A 86 -8.21 19.32 -6.39
N ASN A 87 -8.76 18.19 -6.84
CA ASN A 87 -9.88 18.17 -7.79
C ASN A 87 -11.21 18.10 -7.01
N GLU A 88 -11.83 19.26 -6.75
CA GLU A 88 -13.20 19.35 -6.22
C GLU A 88 -14.28 18.93 -7.25
N VAL A 89 -13.94 18.17 -8.26
CA VAL A 89 -14.90 17.69 -9.25
C VAL A 89 -15.82 16.67 -8.58
N LYS A 90 -17.02 17.11 -8.26
CA LYS A 90 -18.10 16.23 -7.79
C LYS A 90 -18.61 15.41 -8.96
N GLY A 91 -18.62 14.10 -8.80
CA GLY A 91 -19.13 13.17 -9.80
C GLY A 91 -18.54 11.78 -9.64
N LYS A 92 -19.10 10.87 -10.38
CA LYS A 92 -18.60 9.49 -10.50
C LYS A 92 -18.73 9.04 -11.94
N ILE A 93 -17.87 8.15 -12.35
CA ILE A 93 -18.02 7.40 -13.60
C ILE A 93 -18.34 5.95 -13.25
N THR A 94 -18.97 5.25 -14.16
CA THR A 94 -19.15 3.80 -14.08
C THR A 94 -18.06 3.13 -14.88
N ALA A 95 -17.30 2.24 -14.26
CA ALA A 95 -16.30 1.40 -14.91
C ALA A 95 -16.77 -0.06 -14.91
N ILE A 96 -16.44 -0.78 -15.98
CA ILE A 96 -16.65 -2.23 -16.08
C ILE A 96 -15.27 -2.87 -15.98
N ILE A 97 -15.07 -3.70 -14.98
CA ILE A 97 -13.84 -4.46 -14.78
C ILE A 97 -14.12 -5.90 -15.18
N THR A 98 -13.37 -6.40 -16.18
CA THR A 98 -13.43 -7.80 -16.57
C THR A 98 -12.27 -8.54 -15.90
N ARG A 99 -12.58 -9.56 -15.11
CA ARG A 99 -11.61 -10.45 -14.47
C ARG A 99 -12.11 -11.91 -14.57
N ASP A 100 -11.25 -12.81 -14.94
CA ASP A 100 -11.55 -14.25 -15.03
C ASP A 100 -12.83 -14.56 -15.84
N PHE A 101 -13.06 -13.78 -16.92
CA PHE A 101 -14.27 -13.82 -17.80
C PHE A 101 -15.57 -13.34 -17.12
N GLU A 102 -15.49 -12.78 -15.92
CA GLU A 102 -16.61 -12.13 -15.25
C GLU A 102 -16.50 -10.61 -15.36
N GLU A 103 -17.66 -9.95 -15.48
CA GLU A 103 -17.74 -8.47 -15.55
C GLU A 103 -18.30 -7.92 -14.25
N PHE A 104 -17.60 -6.95 -13.70
CA PHE A 104 -17.99 -6.24 -12.48
C PHE A 104 -18.18 -4.77 -12.81
N GLN A 105 -19.40 -4.28 -12.59
CA GLN A 105 -19.69 -2.87 -12.72
C GLN A 105 -19.42 -2.16 -11.40
N ILE A 106 -18.54 -1.15 -11.42
CA ILE A 106 -18.18 -0.36 -10.25
C ILE A 106 -18.36 1.14 -10.48
N ASP A 107 -18.69 1.86 -9.43
CA ASP A 107 -18.71 3.31 -9.41
C ASP A 107 -17.34 3.85 -8.99
N VAL A 108 -16.74 4.69 -9.81
CA VAL A 108 -15.45 5.33 -9.54
C VAL A 108 -15.67 6.84 -9.33
N PRO A 109 -15.64 7.30 -8.07
CA PRO A 109 -15.67 8.74 -7.78
C PRO A 109 -14.44 9.45 -8.37
N HIS A 110 -14.60 10.67 -8.87
CA HIS A 110 -13.50 11.44 -9.48
C HIS A 110 -12.32 11.73 -8.54
N ASN A 111 -12.50 11.56 -7.25
CA ASN A 111 -11.46 11.71 -6.23
C ASN A 111 -10.88 10.38 -5.75
N MET A 112 -11.06 9.31 -6.52
CA MET A 112 -10.53 7.98 -6.24
C MET A 112 -9.81 7.41 -7.44
N THR A 113 -8.85 6.52 -7.18
CA THR A 113 -8.27 5.69 -8.23
C THR A 113 -9.20 4.53 -8.56
N LEU A 114 -9.01 3.93 -9.73
CA LEU A 114 -9.71 2.72 -10.13
C LEU A 114 -9.50 1.58 -9.13
N LEU A 115 -8.26 1.43 -8.62
CA LEU A 115 -7.96 0.44 -7.59
C LEU A 115 -8.72 0.70 -6.29
N ASP A 116 -8.69 1.94 -5.77
CA ASP A 116 -9.38 2.26 -4.51
C ASP A 116 -10.89 2.06 -4.64
N ALA A 117 -11.47 2.43 -5.78
CA ALA A 117 -12.89 2.22 -6.05
C ALA A 117 -13.27 0.73 -6.10
N ALA A 118 -12.43 -0.10 -6.74
CA ALA A 118 -12.62 -1.55 -6.78
C ALA A 118 -12.56 -2.17 -5.38
N LEU A 119 -11.53 -1.83 -4.60
CA LEU A 119 -11.34 -2.34 -3.24
C LEU A 119 -12.47 -1.89 -2.28
N ASN A 120 -12.97 -0.65 -2.43
CA ASN A 120 -14.08 -0.16 -1.61
C ASN A 120 -15.39 -0.89 -1.89
N GLN A 121 -15.54 -1.48 -3.08
CA GLN A 121 -16.70 -2.30 -3.47
C GLN A 121 -16.42 -3.80 -3.28
N ASN A 122 -15.37 -4.15 -2.51
CA ASN A 122 -14.96 -5.51 -2.17
C ASN A 122 -14.60 -6.38 -3.38
N LEU A 123 -14.20 -5.76 -4.48
CA LEU A 123 -13.68 -6.49 -5.62
C LEU A 123 -12.22 -6.87 -5.34
N ASP A 124 -11.93 -8.17 -5.37
CA ASP A 124 -10.59 -8.69 -5.19
C ASP A 124 -9.78 -8.51 -6.48
N VAL A 125 -8.94 -7.49 -6.52
CA VAL A 125 -8.05 -7.17 -7.65
C VAL A 125 -6.60 -7.20 -7.20
N PRO A 126 -5.66 -7.61 -8.07
CA PRO A 126 -4.25 -7.69 -7.68
C PRO A 126 -3.65 -6.30 -7.48
N TYR A 127 -2.95 -6.10 -6.39
CA TYR A 127 -2.18 -4.89 -6.11
C TYR A 127 -1.06 -5.14 -5.09
N SER A 128 -0.09 -4.22 -5.02
CA SER A 128 0.99 -4.27 -4.04
C SER A 128 1.40 -2.86 -3.59
N CYS A 129 2.26 -2.14 -4.33
CA CYS A 129 2.88 -0.89 -3.89
C CYS A 129 1.93 0.29 -3.76
N GLN A 130 0.87 0.36 -4.56
CA GLN A 130 -0.06 1.50 -4.71
C GLN A 130 0.63 2.84 -5.09
N GLY A 131 1.89 2.80 -5.50
CA GLY A 131 2.74 3.97 -5.76
C GLY A 131 3.23 4.09 -7.20
N GLY A 132 2.71 3.31 -8.14
CA GLY A 132 3.13 3.37 -9.55
C GLY A 132 4.54 2.83 -9.83
N VAL A 133 5.13 2.04 -8.91
CA VAL A 133 6.51 1.53 -9.01
C VAL A 133 6.58 0.00 -9.11
N CYS A 134 5.45 -0.69 -9.22
CA CYS A 134 5.39 -2.12 -9.45
C CYS A 134 4.34 -2.47 -10.50
N SER A 135 4.39 -3.70 -11.00
CA SER A 135 3.51 -4.18 -12.07
C SER A 135 2.22 -4.86 -11.57
N SER A 136 2.01 -4.98 -10.24
CA SER A 136 0.95 -5.81 -9.68
C SER A 136 -0.47 -5.37 -10.06
N CYS A 137 -0.71 -4.08 -10.30
CA CYS A 137 -2.03 -3.54 -10.62
C CYS A 137 -2.16 -3.11 -12.09
N ILE A 138 -1.33 -3.65 -12.99
CA ILE A 138 -1.46 -3.39 -14.43
C ILE A 138 -2.80 -3.94 -14.92
N CYS A 139 -3.53 -3.11 -15.65
CA CYS A 139 -4.73 -3.50 -16.36
C CYS A 139 -4.76 -2.87 -17.76
N LYS A 140 -5.64 -3.35 -18.63
CA LYS A 140 -5.80 -2.86 -19.97
C LYS A 140 -7.13 -2.13 -20.13
N ILE A 141 -7.09 -0.91 -20.62
CA ILE A 141 -8.27 -0.15 -21.02
C ILE A 141 -8.74 -0.68 -22.38
N THR A 142 -9.91 -1.28 -22.41
CA THR A 142 -10.53 -1.79 -23.65
C THR A 142 -11.50 -0.81 -24.27
N ASN A 143 -12.07 0.08 -23.44
CA ASN A 143 -12.99 1.13 -23.89
C ASN A 143 -12.81 2.37 -23.00
N GLY A 144 -12.80 3.55 -23.59
CA GLY A 144 -12.57 4.80 -22.90
C GLY A 144 -11.09 5.18 -22.76
N SER A 145 -10.78 5.97 -21.76
CA SER A 145 -9.39 6.40 -21.48
C SER A 145 -9.18 6.61 -19.98
N ALA A 146 -7.95 6.41 -19.52
CA ALA A 146 -7.52 6.73 -18.19
C ALA A 146 -6.21 7.54 -18.23
N LYS A 147 -6.00 8.39 -17.22
CA LYS A 147 -4.77 9.17 -17.06
C LYS A 147 -4.13 8.77 -15.75
N MET A 148 -2.91 8.28 -15.83
CA MET A 148 -2.11 7.98 -14.63
C MET A 148 -1.54 9.27 -14.01
N ILE A 149 -1.55 9.35 -12.69
CA ILE A 149 -0.93 10.43 -11.92
C ILE A 149 0.58 10.22 -11.86
N GLU A 150 1.01 8.98 -11.65
CA GLU A 150 2.42 8.58 -11.68
C GLU A 150 2.59 7.26 -12.43
N ASN A 151 3.70 7.15 -13.16
CA ASN A 151 4.09 5.93 -13.85
C ASN A 151 5.62 5.82 -13.89
N ASN A 152 6.15 4.78 -13.25
CA ASN A 152 7.57 4.47 -13.26
C ASN A 152 7.86 3.05 -13.82
N ILE A 153 6.86 2.41 -14.43
CA ILE A 153 6.94 1.02 -14.87
C ILE A 153 6.57 0.85 -16.34
N LEU A 154 5.47 1.46 -16.79
CA LEU A 154 4.98 1.29 -18.15
C LEU A 154 5.76 2.19 -19.12
N THR A 155 6.12 1.63 -20.25
CA THR A 155 6.68 2.36 -21.38
C THR A 155 5.60 3.11 -22.16
N ASP A 156 6.00 4.07 -22.98
CA ASP A 156 5.06 4.83 -23.83
C ASP A 156 4.31 3.92 -24.82
N LEU A 157 4.95 2.85 -25.28
CA LEU A 157 4.31 1.87 -26.19
C LEU A 157 3.22 1.09 -25.47
N GLU A 158 3.48 0.63 -24.25
CA GLU A 158 2.49 -0.09 -23.43
C GLU A 158 1.29 0.79 -23.09
N ILE A 159 1.53 2.07 -22.82
CA ILE A 159 0.44 3.04 -22.58
C ILE A 159 -0.38 3.26 -23.87
N GLN A 160 0.27 3.36 -25.03
CA GLN A 160 -0.42 3.45 -26.32
C GLN A 160 -1.25 2.21 -26.64
N ASP A 161 -0.79 1.02 -26.20
CA ASP A 161 -1.52 -0.24 -26.30
C ASP A 161 -2.68 -0.36 -25.29
N GLY A 162 -2.90 0.68 -24.48
CA GLY A 162 -3.98 0.78 -23.52
C GLY A 162 -3.68 0.24 -22.13
N LEU A 163 -2.41 -0.08 -21.82
CA LEU A 163 -2.06 -0.48 -20.46
C LEU A 163 -2.05 0.71 -19.50
N THR A 164 -2.49 0.47 -18.29
CA THR A 164 -2.49 1.45 -17.21
C THR A 164 -2.26 0.80 -15.85
N LEU A 165 -1.95 1.62 -14.85
CA LEU A 165 -1.82 1.20 -13.45
C LEU A 165 -3.10 1.58 -12.70
N ALA A 166 -3.90 0.61 -12.28
CA ALA A 166 -5.17 0.86 -11.59
C ALA A 166 -5.02 1.72 -10.32
N CYS A 167 -3.86 1.66 -9.66
CA CYS A 167 -3.57 2.48 -8.48
C CYS A 167 -3.23 3.95 -8.78
N GLN A 168 -3.09 4.31 -10.06
CA GLN A 168 -2.69 5.64 -10.52
C GLN A 168 -3.70 6.28 -11.46
N SER A 169 -4.72 5.53 -11.86
CA SER A 169 -5.72 5.93 -12.86
C SER A 169 -7.05 6.23 -12.23
#